data_139d06a1455625fca7d87b9b31c74934
#
_entry.id   139d06a1455625fca7d87b9b31c74934
#
_cell.length_a   1.000
_cell.length_b   1.000
_cell.length_c   1.000
_cell.angle_alpha   90.00
_cell.angle_beta   90.00
_cell.angle_gamma   90.00
#
_symmetry.space_group_name_H-M   'P 1'
#
loop_
_entity.id
_entity.type
_entity.pdbx_description
1 polymer ?
#
loop_
_entity_poly.entity_id
_entity_poly.type
_entity_poly.pdbx_seq_one_letter_code
_entity_poly.pdbx_strand_id
1 'polypeptide(L)' 'MKFKKYLEQLNKLAKERPELLNCEIIYSQDDEGNNYQKVEYGPTVCYTPELKQYFIEEVHFGEDIKNQAEAEPNCICIN' A
#
# COMPACT_ATOMS: atom_id res chain seq x y z
N MET A 1 -4.45 3.85 -7.75
CA MET A 1 -5.12 4.83 -6.84
C MET A 1 -4.07 5.67 -6.15
N LYS A 2 -4.28 6.96 -6.09
CA LYS A 2 -3.38 7.86 -5.38
C LYS A 2 -3.56 7.74 -3.87
N PHE A 3 -2.48 7.93 -3.12
CA PHE A 3 -2.51 7.83 -1.66
C PHE A 3 -3.55 8.76 -1.04
N LYS A 4 -3.63 9.98 -1.53
CA LYS A 4 -4.62 10.95 -1.03
C LYS A 4 -6.06 10.40 -1.12
N LYS A 5 -6.40 9.82 -2.26
CA LYS A 5 -7.73 9.26 -2.47
C LYS A 5 -7.99 8.06 -1.56
N TYR A 6 -6.99 7.22 -1.40
CA TYR A 6 -7.11 6.05 -0.52
C TYR A 6 -7.32 6.48 0.93
N LEU A 7 -6.58 7.49 1.38
CA LEU A 7 -6.72 8.03 2.73
C LEU A 7 -8.11 8.64 2.94
N GLU A 8 -8.63 9.35 1.94
CA GLU A 8 -9.98 9.91 2.02
C GLU A 8 -11.03 8.82 2.18
N GLN A 9 -10.87 7.71 1.46
CA GLN A 9 -11.79 6.58 1.56
C GLN A 9 -11.73 5.92 2.94
N LEU A 10 -10.52 5.76 3.49
CA LEU A 10 -10.37 5.21 4.83
C LEU A 10 -10.99 6.12 5.89
N ASN A 11 -10.77 7.41 5.80
CA ASN A 11 -11.35 8.37 6.73
C ASN A 11 -12.87 8.39 6.66
N LYS A 12 -13.42 8.30 5.46
CA LYS A 12 -14.86 8.25 5.26
C LYS A 12 -15.45 7.01 5.91
N LEU A 13 -14.82 5.87 5.70
CA LEU A 13 -15.27 4.61 6.29
C LEU A 13 -15.26 4.68 7.82
N ALA A 14 -14.17 5.19 8.40
CA ALA A 14 -14.04 5.32 9.85
C ALA A 14 -15.09 6.27 10.42
N LYS A 15 -15.42 7.34 9.70
CA LYS A 15 -16.42 8.31 10.13
C LYS A 15 -17.84 7.75 10.07
N GLU A 16 -18.15 7.03 9.00
CA GLU A 16 -19.48 6.46 8.79
C GLU A 16 -19.73 5.23 9.67
N ARG A 17 -18.66 4.47 9.96
CA ARG A 17 -18.78 3.23 10.71
C ARG A 17 -17.69 3.14 11.79
N PRO A 18 -17.75 3.98 12.82
CA PRO A 18 -16.72 4.02 13.85
C PRO A 18 -16.59 2.71 14.64
N GLU A 19 -17.60 1.86 14.63
CA GLU A 19 -17.54 0.56 15.26
C GLU A 19 -16.49 -0.37 14.66
N LEU A 20 -16.04 -0.06 13.43
CA LEU A 20 -15.03 -0.85 12.74
C LEU A 20 -13.60 -0.50 13.14
N LEU A 21 -13.39 0.55 13.93
CA LEU A 21 -12.04 0.98 14.30
C LEU A 21 -11.24 -0.08 15.07
N ASN A 22 -11.92 -1.00 15.73
CA ASN A 22 -11.27 -2.09 16.47
C ASN A 22 -11.19 -3.40 15.68
N CYS A 23 -11.62 -3.39 14.42
CA CYS A 23 -11.56 -4.57 13.57
C CYS A 23 -10.17 -4.74 12.97
N GLU A 24 -9.81 -5.98 12.68
CA GLU A 24 -8.57 -6.28 11.97
C GLU A 24 -8.67 -5.87 10.51
N ILE A 25 -7.53 -5.45 9.94
CA ILE A 25 -7.43 -5.19 8.51
C ILE A 25 -6.80 -6.41 7.86
N ILE A 26 -7.40 -6.84 6.76
CA ILE A 26 -6.87 -7.92 5.95
C ILE A 26 -6.59 -7.40 4.53
N TYR A 27 -5.74 -8.10 3.79
CA TYR A 27 -5.52 -7.79 2.39
C TYR A 27 -5.62 -9.05 1.54
N SER A 28 -6.04 -8.87 0.29
CA SER A 28 -6.10 -9.94 -0.69
C SER A 28 -4.75 -10.10 -1.36
N GLN A 29 -4.28 -11.36 -1.45
CA GLN A 29 -2.99 -11.66 -2.09
C GLN A 29 -3.11 -11.85 -3.59
N ASP A 30 -4.32 -12.00 -4.12
CA ASP A 30 -4.54 -12.16 -5.55
C ASP A 30 -5.76 -11.37 -6.01
N ASP A 31 -5.89 -11.23 -7.34
CA ASP A 31 -6.97 -10.48 -7.96
C ASP A 31 -8.34 -11.15 -7.80
N GLU A 32 -8.35 -12.45 -7.61
CA GLU A 32 -9.58 -13.23 -7.50
C GLU A 32 -10.11 -13.31 -6.07
N GLY A 33 -9.32 -12.83 -5.10
CA GLY A 33 -9.73 -12.84 -3.70
C GLY A 33 -9.79 -14.24 -3.10
N ASN A 34 -8.94 -15.14 -3.56
CA ASN A 34 -8.90 -16.52 -3.04
C ASN A 34 -8.02 -16.66 -1.81
N ASN A 35 -7.20 -15.66 -1.52
CA ASN A 35 -6.21 -15.77 -0.46
C ASN A 35 -6.09 -14.44 0.28
N TYR A 36 -6.25 -14.49 1.61
CA TYR A 36 -6.24 -13.30 2.45
C TYR A 36 -5.26 -13.46 3.59
N GLN A 37 -4.63 -12.35 3.99
CA GLN A 37 -3.80 -12.31 5.18
C GLN A 37 -4.09 -11.06 5.99
N LYS A 38 -3.78 -11.09 7.27
CA LYS A 38 -3.89 -9.93 8.13
C LYS A 38 -2.78 -8.94 7.83
N VAL A 39 -3.10 -7.66 7.91
CA VAL A 39 -2.08 -6.61 7.84
C VAL A 39 -1.34 -6.60 9.19
N GLU A 40 -0.04 -6.88 9.15
CA GLU A 40 0.80 -6.94 10.34
C GLU A 40 1.61 -5.66 10.55
N TYR A 41 1.84 -4.90 9.49
CA TYR A 41 2.73 -3.74 9.52
C TYR A 41 2.04 -2.52 8.93
N GLY A 42 2.43 -1.34 9.38
CA GLY A 42 1.97 -0.09 8.79
C GLY A 42 2.47 0.06 7.35
N PRO A 43 1.91 1.02 6.61
CA PRO A 43 2.32 1.24 5.23
C PRO A 43 3.80 1.68 5.16
N THR A 44 4.48 1.27 4.10
CA THR A 44 5.89 1.53 3.91
C THR A 44 6.12 2.35 2.65
N VAL A 45 6.98 3.34 2.76
CA VAL A 45 7.40 4.16 1.62
C VAL A 45 8.32 3.34 0.72
N CYS A 46 8.10 3.42 -0.58
CA CYS A 46 8.88 2.63 -1.53
C CYS A 46 9.07 3.35 -2.86
N TYR A 47 9.91 2.75 -3.72
CA TYR A 47 10.18 3.22 -5.06
C TYR A 47 10.08 2.07 -6.04
N THR A 48 9.49 2.31 -7.20
CA THR A 48 9.49 1.37 -8.32
C THR A 48 9.72 2.11 -9.62
N PRO A 49 10.56 1.58 -10.53
CA PRO A 49 10.65 2.11 -11.89
C PRO A 49 9.46 1.72 -12.76
N GLU A 50 8.61 0.80 -12.28
CA GLU A 50 7.54 0.17 -13.05
C GLU A 50 6.15 0.76 -12.77
N LEU A 51 6.07 1.98 -12.25
CA LEU A 51 4.83 2.56 -11.76
C LEU A 51 3.68 2.62 -12.79
N LYS A 52 4.02 2.63 -14.08
CA LYS A 52 3.02 2.66 -15.14
C LYS A 52 2.48 1.28 -15.50
N GLN A 53 3.09 0.24 -14.99
CA GLN A 53 2.67 -1.13 -15.28
C GLN A 53 1.64 -1.62 -14.26
N TYR A 54 0.75 -2.49 -14.70
CA TYR A 54 -0.23 -3.10 -13.81
C TYR A 54 0.43 -4.03 -12.81
N PHE A 55 1.37 -4.86 -13.28
CA PHE A 55 2.14 -5.74 -12.40
C PHE A 55 3.48 -5.09 -12.08
N ILE A 56 3.78 -4.98 -10.82
CA ILE A 56 5.01 -4.38 -10.34
C ILE A 56 5.91 -5.48 -9.79
N GLU A 57 7.05 -5.68 -10.44
CA GLU A 57 7.99 -6.75 -10.09
C GLU A 57 9.20 -6.24 -9.30
N GLU A 58 9.54 -4.98 -9.46
CA GLU A 58 10.71 -4.40 -8.81
C GLU A 58 10.30 -3.27 -7.87
N VAL A 59 10.59 -3.45 -6.59
CA VAL A 59 10.28 -2.45 -5.56
C VAL A 59 11.47 -2.31 -4.62
N HIS A 60 11.82 -1.07 -4.31
CA HIS A 60 12.94 -0.75 -3.43
C HIS A 60 12.45 -0.04 -2.18
N PHE A 61 13.03 -0.39 -1.04
CA PHE A 61 12.65 0.14 0.27
C PHE A 61 13.86 0.74 0.99
N GLY A 62 13.60 1.72 1.85
CA GLY A 62 14.62 2.28 2.73
C GLY A 62 15.83 2.82 1.97
N GLU A 63 17.02 2.45 2.42
CA GLU A 63 18.26 2.94 1.80
C GLU A 63 18.50 2.40 0.40
N ASP A 64 17.88 1.28 0.05
CA ASP A 64 17.98 0.72 -1.29
C ASP A 64 17.43 1.68 -2.35
N ILE A 65 16.51 2.54 -1.98
CA ILE A 65 15.98 3.57 -2.89
C ILE A 65 17.10 4.49 -3.36
N LYS A 66 18.00 4.88 -2.46
CA LYS A 66 19.10 5.79 -2.77
C LYS A 66 20.09 5.19 -3.75
N ASN A 67 20.16 3.86 -3.83
CA ASN A 67 21.04 3.15 -4.74
C ASN A 67 20.49 3.11 -6.17
N GLN A 68 19.31 3.66 -6.40
CA GLN A 68 18.62 3.60 -7.68
C GLN A 68 18.70 4.95 -8.41
N ALA A 69 19.92 5.35 -8.82
CA ALA A 69 20.17 6.52 -9.68
C ALA A 69 19.43 7.80 -9.21
N GLU A 70 19.61 8.16 -7.95
CA GLU A 70 18.99 9.35 -7.34
C GLU A 70 17.46 9.27 -7.27
N ALA A 71 16.92 8.06 -7.25
CA ALA A 71 15.48 7.87 -7.17
C ALA A 71 14.91 8.39 -5.85
N GLU A 72 13.67 8.86 -5.93
CA GLU A 72 12.89 9.28 -4.76
C GLU A 72 11.68 8.36 -4.59
N PRO A 73 11.15 8.25 -3.37
CA PRO A 73 9.93 7.46 -3.17
C PRO A 73 8.81 7.91 -4.10
N ASN A 74 8.16 6.95 -4.73
CA ASN A 74 7.04 7.24 -5.64
C ASN A 74 5.82 6.37 -5.39
N CYS A 75 5.86 5.54 -4.36
CA CYS A 75 4.73 4.65 -4.05
C CYS A 75 4.69 4.32 -2.57
N ILE A 76 3.57 3.79 -2.14
CA ILE A 76 3.31 3.31 -0.78
C ILE A 76 2.93 1.85 -0.87
N CYS A 77 3.64 1.01 -0.14
CA CYS A 77 3.33 -0.41 -0.09
C CYS A 77 2.44 -0.69 1.12
N ILE A 78 1.33 -1.35 0.90
CA ILE A 78 0.45 -1.82 1.96
C ILE A 78 0.75 -3.31 2.17
N ASN A 79 1.08 -3.63 3.38
CA ASN A 79 1.31 -5.03 3.71
C ASN A 79 0.11 -5.61 4.40
#